data_9b71f9704e14d054b88611113d4316eb
#
_entry.id   9b71f9704e14d054b88611113d4316eb
#
_cell.length_a   1.000
_cell.length_b   1.000
_cell.length_c   1.000
_cell.angle_alpha   90.00
_cell.angle_beta   90.00
_cell.angle_gamma   90.00
#
_symmetry.space_group_name_H-M   'P 1'
#
loop_
_entity.id
_entity.type
_entity.pdbx_description
1 polymer ?
#
loop_
_entity_poly.entity_id
_entity_poly.type
_entity_poly.pdbx_seq_one_letter_code
_entity_poly.pdbx_strand_id
1 'polypeptide(L)'
;VERIRLGSLEPGIITENFVKTLSALPKFCPHFHLSLQSGCDATLKRMNRRYTSGEYYEKCILIRKYFKHPALTTDVIVGFPGETEEEFAITRDFLNKVDFYETHIFQYSRRKGTKAAVMENQVSSDVAHRRSAILIADGKVRKQRFEEKISETVTKVLFEESVTIDGKVYASGHTMEYIRMLMETTENLDNQILLVKAGKERCLLCTKARS
;
A
#
# COMPACT_ATOMS: atom_id res chain seq x y z
N VAL A 1 -22.59 -9.42 4.48
CA VAL A 1 -21.28 -8.90 4.04
C VAL A 1 -20.26 -10.02 4.20
N GLU A 2 -19.50 -10.32 3.14
CA GLU A 2 -18.48 -11.38 3.13
C GLU A 2 -17.06 -10.87 3.37
N ARG A 3 -16.78 -9.60 3.09
CA ARG A 3 -15.49 -8.95 3.30
C ARG A 3 -15.65 -7.55 3.90
N ILE A 4 -14.77 -7.21 4.82
CA ILE A 4 -14.69 -5.89 5.44
C ILE A 4 -13.25 -5.41 5.31
N ARG A 5 -13.04 -4.28 4.64
CA ARG A 5 -11.76 -3.60 4.51
C ARG A 5 -11.86 -2.20 5.11
N LEU A 6 -10.84 -1.81 5.87
CA LEU A 6 -10.74 -0.45 6.39
C LEU A 6 -10.13 0.48 5.35
N GLY A 7 -10.56 1.73 5.36
CA GLY A 7 -9.94 2.83 4.61
C GLY A 7 -8.64 3.31 5.25
N SER A 8 -8.31 4.59 5.04
CA SER A 8 -7.10 5.19 5.61
C SER A 8 -7.19 5.29 7.13
N LEU A 9 -6.11 4.89 7.80
CA LEU A 9 -5.98 4.87 9.25
C LEU A 9 -4.83 5.78 9.69
N GLU A 10 -5.05 6.53 10.75
CA GLU A 10 -3.97 7.24 11.45
C GLU A 10 -3.21 6.24 12.35
N PRO A 11 -1.87 6.33 12.48
CA PRO A 11 -1.08 5.39 13.29
C PRO A 11 -1.55 5.26 14.73
N GLY A 12 -2.07 6.33 15.31
CA GLY A 12 -2.51 6.39 16.71
C GLY A 12 -3.64 5.42 17.07
N ILE A 13 -4.48 5.00 16.12
CA ILE A 13 -5.57 4.05 16.39
C ILE A 13 -5.09 2.60 16.42
N ILE A 14 -3.88 2.31 15.95
CA ILE A 14 -3.31 0.96 15.95
C ILE A 14 -2.83 0.62 17.36
N THR A 15 -3.73 0.06 18.14
CA THR A 15 -3.45 -0.48 19.48
C THR A 15 -3.46 -2.00 19.45
N GLU A 16 -2.87 -2.66 20.44
CA GLU A 16 -2.84 -4.13 20.52
C GLU A 16 -4.25 -4.71 20.57
N ASN A 17 -5.14 -4.11 21.37
CA ASN A 17 -6.54 -4.53 21.44
C ASN A 17 -7.26 -4.40 20.09
N PHE A 18 -7.05 -3.28 19.38
CA PHE A 18 -7.63 -3.07 18.06
C PHE A 18 -7.19 -4.13 17.06
N VAL A 19 -5.87 -4.37 16.93
CA VAL A 19 -5.31 -5.33 15.98
C VAL A 19 -5.71 -6.75 16.34
N LYS A 20 -5.69 -7.12 17.62
CA LYS A 20 -6.14 -8.42 18.13
C LYS A 20 -7.62 -8.66 17.83
N THR A 21 -8.48 -7.65 18.06
CA THR A 21 -9.91 -7.76 17.74
C THR A 21 -10.12 -8.00 16.24
N LEU A 22 -9.46 -7.22 15.38
CA LEU A 22 -9.56 -7.39 13.94
C LEU A 22 -9.08 -8.77 13.48
N SER A 23 -7.99 -9.29 14.06
CA SER A 23 -7.45 -10.60 13.69
C SER A 23 -8.37 -11.78 14.03
N ALA A 24 -9.31 -11.58 14.96
CA ALA A 24 -10.33 -12.58 15.31
C ALA A 24 -11.54 -12.55 14.36
N LEU A 25 -11.64 -11.58 13.46
CA LEU A 25 -12.76 -11.43 12.53
C LEU A 25 -12.48 -12.14 11.21
N PRO A 26 -13.15 -13.27 10.87
CA PRO A 26 -12.83 -14.06 9.68
C PRO A 26 -13.15 -13.35 8.35
N LYS A 27 -13.96 -12.30 8.38
CA LYS A 27 -14.34 -11.50 7.21
C LYS A 27 -13.48 -10.23 7.06
N PHE A 28 -12.57 -9.97 7.99
CA PHE A 28 -11.68 -8.83 7.92
C PHE A 28 -10.56 -9.07 6.90
N CYS A 29 -10.39 -8.13 5.98
CA CYS A 29 -9.33 -8.15 4.98
C CYS A 29 -8.03 -7.62 5.60
N PRO A 30 -6.93 -8.39 5.64
CA PRO A 30 -5.66 -7.97 6.23
C PRO A 30 -4.90 -6.98 5.34
N HIS A 31 -5.57 -5.89 4.98
CA HIS A 31 -5.04 -4.76 4.25
C HIS A 31 -5.16 -3.50 5.13
N PHE A 32 -4.02 -2.83 5.37
CA PHE A 32 -3.94 -1.66 6.22
C PHE A 32 -3.29 -0.50 5.46
N HIS A 33 -4.08 0.52 5.18
CA HIS A 33 -3.54 1.77 4.66
C HIS A 33 -3.30 2.72 5.84
N LEU A 34 -2.01 2.91 6.21
CA LEU A 34 -1.59 3.79 7.30
C LEU A 34 -0.95 5.05 6.74
N SER A 35 -1.46 6.23 7.11
CA SER A 35 -0.92 7.51 6.63
C SER A 35 0.45 7.81 7.26
N LEU A 36 1.54 7.70 6.48
CA LEU A 36 2.92 7.99 6.92
C LEU A 36 3.35 9.41 6.58
N GLN A 37 3.20 9.80 5.34
CA GLN A 37 3.60 11.07 4.71
C GLN A 37 5.10 11.25 4.52
N SER A 38 5.97 10.90 5.47
CA SER A 38 7.43 10.90 5.37
C SER A 38 8.04 9.89 6.36
N GLY A 39 9.16 9.29 6.02
CA GLY A 39 9.93 8.43 6.92
C GLY A 39 10.96 9.18 7.77
N CYS A 40 11.10 10.52 7.58
CA CYS A 40 12.02 11.36 8.31
C CYS A 40 11.29 12.20 9.36
N ASP A 41 11.71 12.11 10.64
CA ASP A 41 11.06 12.81 11.75
C ASP A 41 11.13 14.33 11.63
N ALA A 42 12.22 14.88 11.09
CA ALA A 42 12.34 16.32 10.84
C ALA A 42 11.28 16.81 9.83
N THR A 43 11.06 16.05 8.76
CA THR A 43 10.02 16.33 7.77
C THR A 43 8.62 16.14 8.35
N LEU A 44 8.38 15.07 9.12
CA LEU A 44 7.10 14.84 9.81
C LEU A 44 6.75 16.00 10.76
N LYS A 45 7.73 16.51 11.51
CA LYS A 45 7.57 17.68 12.39
C LYS A 45 7.17 18.94 11.59
N ARG A 46 7.82 19.21 10.46
CA ARG A 46 7.45 20.32 9.58
C ARG A 46 6.04 20.16 8.97
N MET A 47 5.63 18.91 8.70
CA MET A 47 4.27 18.57 8.26
C MET A 47 3.24 18.63 9.40
N ASN A 48 3.66 18.98 10.64
CA ASN A 48 2.81 19.00 11.85
C ASN A 48 2.19 17.64 12.18
N ARG A 49 2.92 16.54 11.91
CA ARG A 49 2.50 15.20 12.32
C ARG A 49 2.83 14.97 13.80
N ARG A 50 1.95 14.22 14.49
CA ARG A 50 2.02 13.97 15.94
C ARG A 50 2.64 12.63 16.30
N TYR A 51 3.27 11.97 15.35
CA TYR A 51 3.96 10.70 15.50
C TYR A 51 5.36 10.78 14.89
N THR A 52 6.24 9.92 15.36
CA THR A 52 7.58 9.70 14.81
C THR A 52 7.58 8.50 13.85
N SER A 53 8.62 8.40 13.03
CA SER A 53 8.87 7.23 12.19
C SER A 53 9.05 5.96 13.04
N GLY A 54 9.68 6.07 14.23
CA GLY A 54 9.82 4.97 15.18
C GLY A 54 8.47 4.45 15.67
N GLU A 55 7.61 5.33 16.20
CA GLU A 55 6.26 4.96 16.64
C GLU A 55 5.43 4.36 15.51
N TYR A 56 5.53 4.92 14.30
CA TYR A 56 4.88 4.35 13.13
C TYR A 56 5.36 2.93 12.82
N TYR A 57 6.69 2.70 12.87
CA TYR A 57 7.27 1.39 12.64
C TYR A 57 6.76 0.33 13.63
N GLU A 58 6.66 0.70 14.92
CA GLU A 58 6.09 -0.18 15.96
C GLU A 58 4.66 -0.61 15.62
N LYS A 59 3.84 0.30 15.04
CA LYS A 59 2.49 -0.06 14.59
C LYS A 59 2.51 -1.09 13.46
N CYS A 60 3.44 -0.96 12.51
CA CYS A 60 3.61 -1.94 11.44
C CYS A 60 4.03 -3.32 11.99
N ILE A 61 4.95 -3.35 12.96
CA ILE A 61 5.37 -4.60 13.62
C ILE A 61 4.21 -5.21 14.41
N LEU A 62 3.42 -4.39 15.11
CA LEU A 62 2.25 -4.85 15.84
C LEU A 62 1.22 -5.52 14.93
N ILE A 63 0.93 -4.94 13.76
CA ILE A 63 0.04 -5.56 12.77
C ILE A 63 0.61 -6.90 12.32
N ARG A 64 1.89 -6.99 11.99
CA ARG A 64 2.57 -8.22 11.55
C ARG A 64 2.63 -9.31 12.63
N LYS A 65 2.55 -8.95 13.90
CA LYS A 65 2.44 -9.90 15.02
C LYS A 65 1.13 -10.70 14.98
N TYR A 66 0.04 -10.06 14.56
CA TYR A 66 -1.31 -10.65 14.58
C TYR A 66 -1.79 -11.17 13.22
N PHE A 67 -1.23 -10.67 12.12
CA PHE A 67 -1.58 -11.09 10.76
C PHE A 67 -0.38 -11.70 10.05
N LYS A 68 -0.55 -12.85 9.42
CA LYS A 68 0.55 -13.62 8.81
C LYS A 68 1.22 -12.89 7.64
N HIS A 69 0.48 -12.25 6.77
CA HIS A 69 0.99 -11.54 5.59
C HIS A 69 0.10 -10.32 5.29
N PRO A 70 0.04 -9.32 6.22
CA PRO A 70 -0.82 -8.17 6.00
C PRO A 70 -0.25 -7.29 4.88
N ALA A 71 -1.10 -6.83 3.98
CA ALA A 71 -0.72 -5.80 3.03
C ALA A 71 -0.69 -4.44 3.74
N LEU A 72 0.50 -3.88 3.91
CA LEU A 72 0.69 -2.54 4.44
C LEU A 72 0.88 -1.57 3.28
N THR A 73 0.03 -0.54 3.20
CA THR A 73 0.11 0.50 2.19
C THR A 73 0.16 1.87 2.85
N THR A 74 0.71 2.86 2.15
CA THR A 74 0.84 4.21 2.69
C THR A 74 0.95 5.28 1.62
N ASP A 75 0.69 6.54 2.02
CA ASP A 75 0.98 7.73 1.24
C ASP A 75 2.30 8.35 1.68
N VAL A 76 3.08 8.85 0.71
CA VAL A 76 4.34 9.58 0.93
C VAL A 76 4.35 10.83 0.07
N ILE A 77 4.72 11.96 0.68
CA ILE A 77 4.89 13.24 -0.01
C ILE A 77 6.38 13.52 -0.11
N VAL A 78 6.89 13.71 -1.32
CA VAL A 78 8.26 14.15 -1.59
C VAL A 78 8.29 15.62 -1.97
N GLY A 79 9.41 16.30 -1.70
CA GLY A 79 9.58 17.71 -2.03
C GLY A 79 8.80 18.64 -1.10
N PHE A 80 8.49 18.22 0.11
CA PHE A 80 7.92 19.12 1.12
C PHE A 80 8.92 20.25 1.45
N PRO A 81 8.47 21.50 1.73
CA PRO A 81 9.38 22.60 2.03
C PRO A 81 10.43 22.25 3.08
N GLY A 82 11.70 22.52 2.76
CA GLY A 82 12.85 22.22 3.60
C GLY A 82 13.30 20.75 3.60
N GLU A 83 12.72 19.87 2.79
CA GLU A 83 13.20 18.48 2.67
C GLU A 83 14.58 18.45 1.98
N THR A 84 15.63 18.04 2.70
CA THR A 84 16.99 17.89 2.18
C THR A 84 17.19 16.55 1.46
N GLU A 85 18.36 16.35 0.83
CA GLU A 85 18.70 15.03 0.24
C GLU A 85 18.91 13.97 1.33
N GLU A 86 19.45 14.33 2.48
CA GLU A 86 19.62 13.43 3.62
C GLU A 86 18.27 13.01 4.19
N GLU A 87 17.32 13.93 4.34
CA GLU A 87 15.96 13.62 4.82
C GLU A 87 15.19 12.75 3.83
N PHE A 88 15.38 12.97 2.52
CA PHE A 88 14.85 12.10 1.48
C PHE A 88 15.46 10.69 1.55
N ALA A 89 16.79 10.58 1.75
CA ALA A 89 17.47 9.30 1.92
C ALA A 89 16.93 8.53 3.14
N ILE A 90 16.76 9.20 4.28
CA ILE A 90 16.15 8.63 5.50
C ILE A 90 14.73 8.09 5.19
N THR A 91 13.93 8.87 4.47
CA THR A 91 12.58 8.43 4.07
C THR A 91 12.63 7.18 3.21
N ARG A 92 13.52 7.15 2.20
CA ARG A 92 13.71 5.99 1.31
C ARG A 92 14.11 4.73 2.08
N ASP A 93 15.07 4.85 3.01
CA ASP A 93 15.54 3.75 3.85
C ASP A 93 14.44 3.26 4.79
N PHE A 94 13.65 4.18 5.34
CA PHE A 94 12.51 3.83 6.17
C PHE A 94 11.44 3.04 5.39
N LEU A 95 11.12 3.43 4.16
CA LEU A 95 10.17 2.69 3.31
C LEU A 95 10.66 1.27 3.03
N ASN A 96 11.96 1.09 2.80
CA ASN A 96 12.57 -0.22 2.60
C ASN A 96 12.56 -1.05 3.90
N LYS A 97 12.84 -0.44 5.04
CA LYS A 97 12.79 -1.09 6.37
C LYS A 97 11.39 -1.60 6.71
N VAL A 98 10.34 -0.81 6.43
CA VAL A 98 8.96 -1.23 6.67
C VAL A 98 8.54 -2.32 5.68
N ASP A 99 9.09 -2.37 4.47
CA ASP A 99 8.72 -3.30 3.39
C ASP A 99 7.21 -3.24 3.08
N PHE A 100 6.75 -2.05 2.67
CA PHE A 100 5.36 -1.85 2.27
C PHE A 100 5.00 -2.66 1.02
N TYR A 101 3.78 -3.18 0.98
CA TYR A 101 3.20 -3.76 -0.25
C TYR A 101 3.07 -2.68 -1.32
N GLU A 102 2.50 -1.54 -0.99
CA GLU A 102 2.32 -0.44 -1.94
C GLU A 102 2.50 0.92 -1.28
N THR A 103 3.11 1.84 -2.02
CA THR A 103 3.32 3.22 -1.60
C THR A 103 2.80 4.17 -2.66
N HIS A 104 1.87 5.05 -2.29
CA HIS A 104 1.38 6.11 -3.16
C HIS A 104 2.26 7.35 -2.97
N ILE A 105 3.01 7.69 -4.01
CA ILE A 105 4.00 8.78 -3.97
C ILE A 105 3.39 10.03 -4.57
N PHE A 106 3.34 11.09 -3.78
CA PHE A 106 2.86 12.41 -4.19
C PHE A 106 4.01 13.42 -4.14
N GLN A 107 4.07 14.28 -5.15
CA GLN A 107 4.90 15.48 -5.08
C GLN A 107 4.13 16.53 -4.29
N TYR A 108 4.83 17.25 -3.41
CA TYR A 108 4.22 18.35 -2.69
C TYR A 108 3.65 19.38 -3.67
N SER A 109 2.38 19.72 -3.49
CA SER A 109 1.67 20.73 -4.26
C SER A 109 1.38 21.96 -3.39
N ARG A 110 1.91 23.09 -3.79
CA ARG A 110 1.75 24.37 -3.09
C ARG A 110 0.29 24.85 -3.17
N ARG A 111 -0.40 24.87 -2.02
CA ARG A 111 -1.81 25.29 -1.94
C ARG A 111 -1.90 26.65 -1.25
N LYS A 112 -2.49 27.66 -1.91
CA LYS A 112 -2.71 28.98 -1.36
C LYS A 112 -3.46 28.90 -0.01
N GLY A 113 -3.02 29.67 0.98
CA GLY A 113 -3.63 29.71 2.32
C GLY A 113 -3.13 28.66 3.31
N THR A 114 -2.24 27.74 2.90
CA THR A 114 -1.61 26.78 3.83
C THR A 114 -0.29 27.34 4.38
N LYS A 115 0.07 26.92 5.62
CA LYS A 115 1.37 27.27 6.23
C LYS A 115 2.53 26.80 5.35
N ALA A 116 2.46 25.61 4.80
CA ALA A 116 3.49 25.06 3.93
C ALA A 116 3.72 25.88 2.65
N ALA A 117 2.71 26.58 2.14
CA ALA A 117 2.85 27.41 0.94
C ALA A 117 3.73 28.64 1.14
N VAL A 118 3.93 29.10 2.37
CA VAL A 118 4.75 30.27 2.74
C VAL A 118 6.01 29.90 3.49
N MET A 119 6.28 28.61 3.70
CA MET A 119 7.56 28.15 4.26
C MET A 119 8.72 28.49 3.31
N GLU A 120 9.86 28.79 3.91
CA GLU A 120 11.13 28.95 3.19
C GLU A 120 11.61 27.60 2.63
N ASN A 121 12.64 27.64 1.81
CA ASN A 121 13.30 26.46 1.23
C ASN A 121 12.32 25.53 0.48
N GLN A 122 11.48 26.13 -0.37
CA GLN A 122 10.63 25.38 -1.29
C GLN A 122 11.50 24.50 -2.21
N VAL A 123 11.18 23.22 -2.27
CA VAL A 123 11.87 22.26 -3.15
C VAL A 123 11.41 22.48 -4.59
N SER A 124 12.36 22.50 -5.54
CA SER A 124 12.01 22.65 -6.95
C SER A 124 11.23 21.45 -7.50
N SER A 125 10.42 21.68 -8.54
CA SER A 125 9.65 20.63 -9.21
C SER A 125 10.53 19.50 -9.74
N ASP A 126 11.72 19.84 -10.28
CA ASP A 126 12.64 18.85 -10.85
C ASP A 126 13.19 17.89 -9.78
N VAL A 127 13.55 18.45 -8.60
CA VAL A 127 13.98 17.64 -7.46
C VAL A 127 12.85 16.77 -6.96
N ALA A 128 11.64 17.30 -6.79
CA ALA A 128 10.47 16.53 -6.37
C ALA A 128 10.12 15.42 -7.37
N HIS A 129 10.20 15.72 -8.68
CA HIS A 129 9.99 14.74 -9.75
C HIS A 129 11.00 13.58 -9.68
N ARG A 130 12.30 13.91 -9.58
CA ARG A 130 13.37 12.92 -9.45
C ARG A 130 13.18 12.03 -8.21
N ARG A 131 12.89 12.62 -7.04
CA ARG A 131 12.61 11.88 -5.80
C ARG A 131 11.41 10.96 -5.94
N SER A 132 10.32 11.46 -6.54
CA SER A 132 9.13 10.66 -6.82
C SER A 132 9.45 9.45 -7.71
N ALA A 133 10.21 9.64 -8.80
CA ALA A 133 10.58 8.56 -9.71
C ALA A 133 11.39 7.45 -9.00
N ILE A 134 12.32 7.82 -8.11
CA ILE A 134 13.13 6.88 -7.32
C ILE A 134 12.21 6.04 -6.41
N LEU A 135 11.32 6.69 -5.62
CA LEU A 135 10.45 5.94 -4.69
C LEU A 135 9.42 5.08 -5.42
N ILE A 136 8.93 5.51 -6.59
CA ILE A 136 8.03 4.70 -7.44
C ILE A 136 8.77 3.45 -7.94
N ALA A 137 10.02 3.58 -8.40
CA ALA A 137 10.82 2.44 -8.85
C ALA A 137 11.07 1.44 -7.72
N ASP A 138 11.49 1.91 -6.55
CA ASP A 138 11.68 1.08 -5.35
C ASP A 138 10.36 0.41 -4.92
N GLY A 139 9.24 1.14 -5.02
CA GLY A 139 7.89 0.64 -4.71
C GLY A 139 7.46 -0.52 -5.61
N LYS A 140 7.77 -0.46 -6.91
CA LYS A 140 7.48 -1.57 -7.84
C LYS A 140 8.20 -2.85 -7.44
N VAL A 141 9.47 -2.77 -7.01
CA VAL A 141 10.25 -3.93 -6.57
C VAL A 141 9.66 -4.54 -5.30
N ARG A 142 9.27 -3.71 -4.31
CA ARG A 142 8.62 -4.19 -3.08
C ARG A 142 7.28 -4.84 -3.36
N LYS A 143 6.46 -4.22 -4.22
CA LYS A 143 5.16 -4.75 -4.63
C LYS A 143 5.30 -6.13 -5.27
N GLN A 144 6.21 -6.27 -6.26
CA GLN A 144 6.47 -7.55 -6.91
C GLN A 144 6.88 -8.63 -5.90
N ARG A 145 7.80 -8.32 -4.98
CA ARG A 145 8.26 -9.25 -3.94
C ARG A 145 7.12 -9.68 -3.00
N PHE A 146 6.18 -8.77 -2.69
CA PHE A 146 5.01 -9.11 -1.90
C PHE A 146 4.06 -10.04 -2.68
N GLU A 147 3.80 -9.75 -3.94
CA GLU A 147 2.94 -10.54 -4.81
C GLU A 147 3.50 -11.94 -5.08
N GLU A 148 4.83 -12.09 -5.17
CA GLU A 148 5.50 -13.39 -5.32
C GLU A 148 5.22 -14.35 -4.16
N LYS A 149 4.91 -13.85 -2.97
CA LYS A 149 4.55 -14.69 -1.79
C LYS A 149 3.26 -15.49 -1.98
N ILE A 150 2.38 -15.06 -2.87
CA ILE A 150 1.14 -15.78 -3.21
C ILE A 150 1.24 -16.58 -4.51
N SER A 151 2.38 -16.51 -5.22
CA SER A 151 2.61 -17.28 -6.45
C SER A 151 2.36 -18.77 -6.23
N GLU A 152 1.67 -19.40 -7.18
CA GLU A 152 1.28 -20.82 -7.16
C GLU A 152 0.40 -21.25 -5.96
N THR A 153 -0.01 -20.31 -5.09
CA THR A 153 -0.92 -20.62 -3.98
C THR A 153 -2.37 -20.57 -4.42
N VAL A 154 -3.23 -21.24 -3.64
CA VAL A 154 -4.69 -21.14 -3.80
C VAL A 154 -5.20 -20.08 -2.84
N THR A 155 -5.93 -19.11 -3.39
CA THR A 155 -6.50 -17.99 -2.64
C THR A 155 -7.94 -17.67 -3.07
N LYS A 156 -8.67 -16.97 -2.21
CA LYS A 156 -10.02 -16.47 -2.53
C LYS A 156 -9.93 -15.10 -3.19
N VAL A 157 -10.55 -14.93 -4.35
CA VAL A 157 -10.66 -13.65 -5.05
C VAL A 157 -12.13 -13.27 -5.15
N LEU A 158 -12.45 -12.03 -4.76
CA LEU A 158 -13.72 -11.39 -5.10
C LEU A 158 -13.53 -10.72 -6.46
N PHE A 159 -14.23 -11.21 -7.47
CA PHE A 159 -14.27 -10.58 -8.79
C PHE A 159 -15.28 -9.43 -8.79
N GLU A 160 -14.90 -8.29 -9.39
CA GLU A 160 -15.61 -7.02 -9.24
C GLU A 160 -16.00 -6.41 -10.59
N GLU A 161 -15.25 -6.72 -11.65
CA GLU A 161 -15.45 -6.14 -12.98
C GLU A 161 -14.84 -7.00 -14.09
N SER A 162 -15.29 -6.79 -15.30
CA SER A 162 -14.64 -7.33 -16.50
C SER A 162 -13.81 -6.24 -17.17
N VAL A 163 -12.56 -6.58 -17.56
CA VAL A 163 -11.62 -5.67 -18.22
C VAL A 163 -11.09 -6.29 -19.51
N THR A 164 -10.83 -5.47 -20.52
CA THR A 164 -10.18 -5.92 -21.76
C THR A 164 -8.74 -5.44 -21.80
N ILE A 165 -7.79 -6.35 -21.96
CA ILE A 165 -6.36 -6.07 -22.06
C ILE A 165 -5.82 -6.80 -23.30
N ASP A 166 -5.22 -6.08 -24.22
CA ASP A 166 -4.66 -6.61 -25.47
C ASP A 166 -5.65 -7.50 -26.27
N GLY A 167 -6.93 -7.08 -26.32
CA GLY A 167 -8.00 -7.77 -27.02
C GLY A 167 -8.57 -9.01 -26.32
N LYS A 168 -8.07 -9.37 -25.14
CA LYS A 168 -8.57 -10.47 -24.31
C LYS A 168 -9.40 -9.96 -23.15
N VAL A 169 -10.46 -10.69 -22.82
CA VAL A 169 -11.36 -10.36 -21.70
C VAL A 169 -10.91 -11.08 -20.43
N TYR A 170 -10.85 -10.32 -19.35
CA TYR A 170 -10.48 -10.82 -18.03
C TYR A 170 -11.53 -10.41 -17.00
N ALA A 171 -11.89 -11.32 -16.09
CA ALA A 171 -12.49 -10.94 -14.83
C ALA A 171 -11.38 -10.40 -13.91
N SER A 172 -11.58 -9.21 -13.35
CA SER A 172 -10.67 -8.51 -12.43
C SER A 172 -11.27 -8.51 -11.03
N GLY A 173 -10.45 -8.80 -10.03
CA GLY A 173 -10.88 -8.83 -8.64
C GLY A 173 -9.71 -8.78 -7.67
N HIS A 174 -9.99 -8.86 -6.37
CA HIS A 174 -8.98 -8.73 -5.33
C HIS A 174 -8.98 -9.90 -4.35
N THR A 175 -7.78 -10.25 -3.86
CA THR A 175 -7.63 -11.15 -2.71
C THR A 175 -8.07 -10.48 -1.40
N MET A 176 -7.99 -11.18 -0.27
CA MET A 176 -8.23 -10.57 1.05
C MET A 176 -7.19 -9.49 1.39
N GLU A 177 -5.94 -9.65 0.96
CA GLU A 177 -4.85 -8.68 1.11
C GLU A 177 -4.93 -7.51 0.11
N TYR A 178 -5.99 -7.50 -0.71
CA TYR A 178 -6.23 -6.49 -1.75
C TYR A 178 -5.23 -6.56 -2.92
N ILE A 179 -4.68 -7.73 -3.20
CA ILE A 179 -3.87 -7.97 -4.40
C ILE A 179 -4.82 -8.16 -5.58
N ARG A 180 -4.62 -7.36 -6.62
CA ARG A 180 -5.41 -7.48 -7.85
C ARG A 180 -5.09 -8.77 -8.57
N MET A 181 -6.11 -9.51 -9.01
CA MET A 181 -6.01 -10.75 -9.77
C MET A 181 -6.81 -10.64 -11.05
N LEU A 182 -6.30 -11.23 -12.12
CA LEU A 182 -6.93 -11.29 -13.43
C LEU A 182 -7.13 -12.75 -13.84
N MET A 183 -8.33 -13.11 -14.24
CA MET A 183 -8.65 -14.43 -14.78
C MET A 183 -9.20 -14.29 -16.20
N GLU A 184 -8.51 -14.89 -17.21
CA GLU A 184 -8.98 -14.88 -18.58
C GLU A 184 -10.28 -15.68 -18.68
N THR A 185 -11.39 -15.01 -18.95
CA THR A 185 -12.74 -15.60 -19.07
C THR A 185 -13.70 -14.64 -19.72
N THR A 186 -14.69 -15.19 -20.41
CA THR A 186 -15.84 -14.43 -20.94
C THR A 186 -17.08 -14.54 -20.04
N GLU A 187 -17.00 -15.35 -18.96
CA GLU A 187 -18.07 -15.46 -17.97
C GLU A 187 -18.18 -14.17 -17.16
N ASN A 188 -19.39 -13.73 -16.85
CA ASN A 188 -19.60 -12.67 -15.87
C ASN A 188 -19.40 -13.23 -14.44
N LEU A 189 -18.38 -12.76 -13.76
CA LEU A 189 -18.03 -13.16 -12.39
C LEU A 189 -18.25 -12.04 -11.36
N ASP A 190 -18.92 -10.95 -11.73
CA ASP A 190 -19.14 -9.80 -10.85
C ASP A 190 -19.80 -10.23 -9.53
N ASN A 191 -19.26 -9.74 -8.43
CA ASN A 191 -19.66 -10.08 -7.04
C ASN A 191 -19.52 -11.57 -6.64
N GLN A 192 -18.76 -12.36 -7.39
CA GLN A 192 -18.49 -13.75 -7.04
C GLN A 192 -17.15 -13.87 -6.31
N ILE A 193 -17.13 -14.70 -5.25
CA ILE A 193 -15.90 -15.10 -4.56
C ILE A 193 -15.54 -16.50 -4.99
N LEU A 194 -14.40 -16.64 -5.68
CA LEU A 194 -13.92 -17.93 -6.16
C LEU A 194 -12.55 -18.27 -5.55
N LEU A 195 -12.31 -19.59 -5.39
CA LEU A 195 -10.98 -20.13 -5.15
C LEU A 195 -10.23 -20.15 -6.48
N VAL A 196 -9.07 -19.53 -6.50
CA VAL A 196 -8.21 -19.44 -7.68
C VAL A 196 -6.79 -19.86 -7.34
N LYS A 197 -6.06 -20.39 -8.31
CA LYS A 197 -4.62 -20.61 -8.23
C LYS A 197 -3.90 -19.45 -8.89
N ALA A 198 -3.05 -18.76 -8.16
CA ALA A 198 -2.20 -17.69 -8.68
C ALA A 198 -1.16 -18.25 -9.68
N GLY A 199 -0.90 -17.53 -10.77
CA GLY A 199 0.09 -17.93 -11.77
C GLY A 199 1.52 -17.79 -11.25
N LYS A 200 2.45 -18.47 -11.93
CA LYS A 200 3.87 -18.48 -11.56
C LYS A 200 4.63 -17.24 -12.03
N GLU A 201 4.45 -16.86 -13.30
CA GLU A 201 5.23 -15.77 -13.91
C GLU A 201 4.65 -14.38 -13.69
N ARG A 202 3.32 -14.33 -13.50
CA ARG A 202 2.57 -13.11 -13.16
C ARG A 202 1.58 -13.49 -12.10
N CYS A 203 1.91 -13.21 -10.84
CA CYS A 203 1.02 -13.50 -9.71
C CYS A 203 -0.38 -12.88 -9.86
N LEU A 204 -0.52 -11.86 -10.71
CA LEU A 204 -1.80 -11.24 -11.05
C LEU A 204 -2.70 -12.09 -11.95
N LEU A 205 -2.15 -13.06 -12.70
CA LEU A 205 -2.95 -14.01 -13.47
C LEU A 205 -3.32 -15.21 -12.61
N CYS A 206 -4.56 -15.65 -12.71
CA CYS A 206 -5.05 -16.80 -11.97
C CYS A 206 -5.97 -17.68 -12.82
N THR A 207 -6.17 -18.92 -12.37
CA THR A 207 -7.13 -19.88 -12.92
C THR A 207 -8.02 -20.41 -11.81
N LYS A 208 -9.23 -20.90 -12.13
CA LYS A 208 -10.07 -21.59 -11.15
C LYS A 208 -9.27 -22.73 -10.49
N ALA A 209 -9.25 -22.77 -9.16
CA ALA A 209 -8.66 -23.90 -8.45
C ALA A 209 -9.51 -25.14 -8.76
N ARG A 210 -8.85 -26.27 -9.05
CA ARG A 210 -9.56 -27.55 -9.14
C ARG A 210 -9.96 -27.97 -7.74
N SER A 211 -11.25 -28.30 -7.54
CA SER A 211 -11.80 -28.89 -6.33
C SER A 211 -11.20 -30.26 -6.03
#